data_0333ceceb5ab3e2914d40b8338c9376c
#
_entry.id   0333ceceb5ab3e2914d40b8338c9376c
#
_cell.length_a   1.000
_cell.length_b   1.000
_cell.length_c   1.000
_cell.angle_alpha   90.00
_cell.angle_beta   90.00
_cell.angle_gamma   90.00
#
_symmetry.space_group_name_H-M   'P 1'
#
loop_
_entity.id
_entity.type
_entity.pdbx_description
1 polymer ?
#
loop_
_entity_poly.entity_id
_entity_poly.type
_entity_poly.pdbx_seq_one_letter_code
_entity_poly.pdbx_strand_id
1 'polypeptide(L)'
;MDFPVQKIEDIIGYVFKDKGLLIEAFTHSSYANAYRMKSNERLEYLGDAVLQLIVTEWQYAILSTASEGVMTKERQRLVCKNALESAVDALKIERYLLVYGKKQNVGEKTTSSLFESVVGAMYLDGGYDSAKKFVLQAQEHPLQCSDL
;
A
#
# COMPACT_ATOMS: atom_id res chain seq x y z
N MET A 1 15.37 16.06 9.56
CA MET A 1 14.31 15.06 9.77
C MET A 1 14.93 13.68 9.69
N ASP A 2 14.85 12.93 10.77
CA ASP A 2 15.39 11.57 10.85
C ASP A 2 14.33 10.55 10.46
N PHE A 3 14.01 10.50 9.17
CA PHE A 3 13.10 9.49 8.67
C PHE A 3 13.86 8.16 8.49
N PRO A 4 13.40 7.06 9.10
CA PRO A 4 14.19 5.82 9.15
C PRO A 4 14.07 5.00 7.86
N VAL A 5 14.63 5.53 6.78
CA VAL A 5 14.55 4.96 5.43
C VAL A 5 14.95 3.49 5.41
N GLN A 6 16.14 3.17 5.94
CA GLN A 6 16.66 1.80 5.85
C GLN A 6 15.79 0.80 6.62
N LYS A 7 15.31 1.17 7.79
CA LYS A 7 14.41 0.29 8.56
C LYS A 7 13.14 -0.05 7.79
N ILE A 8 12.55 0.97 7.15
CA ILE A 8 11.34 0.78 6.37
C ILE A 8 11.63 -0.07 5.14
N GLU A 9 12.73 0.20 4.44
CA GLU A 9 13.13 -0.58 3.27
C GLU A 9 13.34 -2.06 3.62
N ASP A 10 13.93 -2.33 4.77
CA ASP A 10 14.13 -3.70 5.24
C ASP A 10 12.78 -4.41 5.49
N ILE A 11 11.81 -3.69 6.04
CA ILE A 11 10.47 -4.23 6.31
C ILE A 11 9.72 -4.51 5.02
N ILE A 12 9.71 -3.56 4.09
CA ILE A 12 8.94 -3.70 2.84
C ILE A 12 9.67 -4.51 1.78
N GLY A 13 10.96 -4.81 1.98
CA GLY A 13 11.74 -5.64 1.08
C GLY A 13 12.12 -4.97 -0.24
N TYR A 14 12.24 -3.65 -0.25
CA TYR A 14 12.57 -2.91 -1.45
C TYR A 14 13.44 -1.70 -1.11
N VAL A 15 14.53 -1.50 -1.85
CA VAL A 15 15.44 -0.38 -1.69
C VAL A 15 15.12 0.68 -2.74
N PHE A 16 14.64 1.84 -2.31
CA PHE A 16 14.27 2.93 -3.21
C PHE A 16 15.50 3.59 -3.82
N LYS A 17 15.43 3.89 -5.10
CA LYS A 17 16.41 4.73 -5.80
C LYS A 17 16.17 6.19 -5.43
N ASP A 18 14.90 6.60 -5.44
CA ASP A 18 14.48 7.94 -5.00
C ASP A 18 13.89 7.86 -3.59
N LYS A 19 14.70 8.22 -2.59
CA LYS A 19 14.26 8.19 -1.20
C LYS A 19 13.14 9.20 -0.94
N GLY A 20 13.04 10.23 -1.75
CA GLY A 20 11.96 11.21 -1.67
C GLY A 20 10.59 10.60 -1.91
N LEU A 21 10.48 9.63 -2.80
CA LEU A 21 9.23 8.90 -3.04
C LEU A 21 8.80 8.09 -1.81
N LEU A 22 9.75 7.46 -1.13
CA LEU A 22 9.44 6.73 0.10
C LEU A 22 8.92 7.68 1.18
N ILE A 23 9.58 8.81 1.36
CA ILE A 23 9.16 9.81 2.35
C ILE A 23 7.78 10.36 1.99
N GLU A 24 7.54 10.67 0.72
CA GLU A 24 6.22 11.15 0.25
C GLU A 24 5.12 10.13 0.56
N ALA A 25 5.39 8.84 0.37
CA ALA A 25 4.41 7.78 0.66
C ALA A 25 4.01 7.74 2.13
N PHE A 26 4.89 8.16 3.02
CA PHE A 26 4.68 8.19 4.48
C PHE A 26 4.30 9.58 5.00
N THR A 27 4.00 10.54 4.13
CA THR A 27 3.68 11.91 4.54
C THR A 27 2.17 12.12 4.51
N HIS A 28 1.54 12.15 5.68
CA HIS A 28 0.12 12.47 5.81
C HIS A 28 -0.13 13.92 5.44
N SER A 29 -1.34 14.25 4.96
CA SER A 29 -1.70 15.61 4.55
C SER A 29 -1.49 16.63 5.67
N SER A 30 -1.75 16.27 6.92
CA SER A 30 -1.52 17.15 8.06
C SER A 30 -0.06 17.60 8.17
N TYR A 31 0.87 16.66 7.99
CA TYR A 31 2.31 16.95 8.03
C TYR A 31 2.73 17.75 6.80
N ALA A 32 2.24 17.34 5.63
CA ALA A 32 2.54 18.04 4.38
C ALA A 32 2.11 19.51 4.44
N ASN A 33 0.92 19.78 4.94
CA ASN A 33 0.41 21.15 5.08
C ASN A 33 1.23 21.96 6.08
N ALA A 34 1.63 21.36 7.20
CA ALA A 34 2.40 22.06 8.23
C ALA A 34 3.82 22.43 7.74
N TYR A 35 4.44 21.56 6.95
CA TYR A 35 5.84 21.72 6.53
C TYR A 35 6.01 21.99 5.04
N ARG A 36 4.93 22.29 4.33
CA ARG A 36 4.93 22.61 2.89
C ARG A 36 5.62 21.52 2.06
N MET A 37 5.19 20.28 2.28
CA MET A 37 5.67 19.11 1.55
C MET A 37 4.54 18.52 0.72
N LYS A 38 4.87 17.55 -0.14
CA LYS A 38 3.87 16.78 -0.86
C LYS A 38 3.29 15.73 0.07
N SER A 39 1.97 15.63 0.11
CA SER A 39 1.28 14.55 0.83
C SER A 39 1.29 13.26 0.02
N ASN A 40 0.91 12.17 0.65
CA ASN A 40 0.81 10.86 0.01
C ASN A 40 -0.47 10.68 -0.83
N GLU A 41 -1.32 11.68 -0.94
CA GLU A 41 -2.62 11.53 -1.60
C GLU A 41 -2.53 11.14 -3.07
N ARG A 42 -1.59 11.73 -3.82
CA ARG A 42 -1.42 11.39 -5.24
C ARG A 42 -0.84 9.99 -5.41
N LEU A 43 0.06 9.59 -4.54
CA LEU A 43 0.61 8.22 -4.54
C LEU A 43 -0.45 7.20 -4.15
N GLU A 44 -1.32 7.53 -3.22
CA GLU A 44 -2.49 6.72 -2.87
C GLU A 44 -3.38 6.50 -4.08
N TYR A 45 -3.70 7.57 -4.80
CA TYR A 45 -4.53 7.51 -6.00
C TYR A 45 -3.93 6.57 -7.05
N LEU A 46 -2.65 6.75 -7.34
CA LEU A 46 -1.94 5.89 -8.29
C LEU A 46 -1.87 4.46 -7.77
N GLY A 47 -1.52 4.30 -6.51
CA GLY A 47 -1.36 2.98 -5.88
C GLY A 47 -2.64 2.18 -5.88
N ASP A 48 -3.79 2.83 -5.71
CA ASP A 48 -5.07 2.15 -5.79
C ASP A 48 -5.25 1.48 -7.16
N ALA A 49 -4.96 2.18 -8.24
CA ALA A 49 -5.08 1.63 -9.59
C ALA A 49 -4.08 0.49 -9.84
N VAL A 50 -2.85 0.66 -9.38
CA VAL A 50 -1.81 -0.37 -9.52
C VAL A 50 -2.19 -1.62 -8.72
N LEU A 51 -2.67 -1.45 -7.50
CA LEU A 51 -3.14 -2.55 -6.65
C LEU A 51 -4.27 -3.32 -7.32
N GLN A 52 -5.26 -2.61 -7.87
CA GLN A 52 -6.38 -3.23 -8.58
C GLN A 52 -5.89 -4.07 -9.77
N LEU A 53 -4.94 -3.53 -10.54
CA LEU A 53 -4.38 -4.24 -11.68
C LEU A 53 -3.64 -5.51 -11.23
N ILE A 54 -2.80 -5.40 -10.20
CA ILE A 54 -2.03 -6.54 -9.70
C ILE A 54 -2.95 -7.67 -9.25
N VAL A 55 -3.96 -7.35 -8.46
CA VAL A 55 -4.90 -8.34 -7.95
C VAL A 55 -5.71 -8.95 -9.10
N THR A 56 -6.15 -8.13 -10.03
CA THR A 56 -6.93 -8.59 -11.20
C THR A 56 -6.10 -9.54 -12.08
N GLU A 57 -4.87 -9.18 -12.36
CA GLU A 57 -3.98 -10.04 -13.16
C GLU A 57 -3.73 -11.36 -12.47
N TRP A 58 -3.47 -11.33 -11.16
CA TRP A 58 -3.27 -12.53 -10.36
C TRP A 58 -4.51 -13.44 -10.40
N GLN A 59 -5.71 -12.86 -10.21
CA GLN A 59 -6.96 -13.60 -10.28
C GLN A 59 -7.16 -14.23 -11.66
N TYR A 60 -6.91 -13.47 -12.71
CA TYR A 60 -7.06 -13.94 -14.08
C TYR A 60 -6.19 -15.17 -14.33
N ALA A 61 -4.97 -15.16 -13.80
CA ALA A 61 -4.04 -16.29 -14.00
C ALA A 61 -4.41 -17.52 -13.16
N ILE A 62 -4.93 -17.33 -11.96
CA ILE A 62 -5.14 -18.44 -11.00
C ILE A 62 -6.58 -18.94 -11.00
N LEU A 63 -7.55 -18.06 -11.13
CA LEU A 63 -8.98 -18.42 -11.09
C LEU A 63 -9.53 -18.63 -12.50
N SER A 64 -8.93 -19.55 -13.23
CA SER A 64 -9.20 -19.76 -14.66
C SER A 64 -10.65 -20.17 -15.00
N THR A 65 -11.38 -20.70 -14.03
CA THR A 65 -12.77 -21.16 -14.22
C THR A 65 -13.79 -20.27 -13.50
N ALA A 66 -13.32 -19.25 -12.78
CA ALA A 66 -14.22 -18.39 -12.04
C ALA A 66 -14.92 -17.37 -12.96
N SER A 67 -16.18 -17.06 -12.65
CA SER A 67 -16.92 -16.04 -13.38
C SER A 67 -16.42 -14.64 -13.03
N GLU A 68 -16.74 -13.68 -13.89
CA GLU A 68 -16.45 -12.26 -13.62
C GLU A 68 -17.06 -11.80 -12.28
N GLY A 69 -18.31 -12.22 -12.00
CA GLY A 69 -18.97 -11.87 -10.74
C GLY A 69 -18.24 -12.37 -9.51
N VAL A 70 -17.76 -13.60 -9.55
CA VAL A 70 -16.97 -14.19 -8.46
C VAL A 70 -15.66 -13.42 -8.31
N MET A 71 -14.97 -13.17 -9.42
CA MET A 71 -13.69 -12.45 -9.38
C MET A 71 -13.85 -11.02 -8.85
N THR A 72 -14.92 -10.34 -9.22
CA THR A 72 -15.21 -9.00 -8.74
C THR A 72 -15.41 -8.97 -7.21
N LYS A 73 -16.19 -9.92 -6.68
CA LYS A 73 -16.40 -10.01 -5.23
C LYS A 73 -15.13 -10.34 -4.48
N GLU A 74 -14.33 -11.27 -5.00
CA GLU A 74 -13.06 -11.65 -4.38
C GLU A 74 -12.06 -10.50 -4.41
N ARG A 75 -11.98 -9.77 -5.52
CA ARG A 75 -11.10 -8.59 -5.59
C ARG A 75 -11.50 -7.57 -4.53
N GLN A 76 -12.79 -7.29 -4.38
CA GLN A 76 -13.27 -6.37 -3.35
C GLN A 76 -12.82 -6.79 -1.95
N ARG A 77 -12.91 -8.09 -1.66
CA ARG A 77 -12.47 -8.64 -0.38
C ARG A 77 -10.97 -8.46 -0.14
N LEU A 78 -10.18 -8.56 -1.20
CA LEU A 78 -8.71 -8.46 -1.11
C LEU A 78 -8.22 -7.01 -1.02
N VAL A 79 -8.95 -6.05 -1.59
CA VAL A 79 -8.50 -4.66 -1.66
C VAL A 79 -9.35 -3.71 -0.81
N CYS A 80 -10.28 -4.22 -0.04
CA CYS A 80 -11.09 -3.38 0.84
C CYS A 80 -10.21 -2.77 1.94
N LYS A 81 -10.75 -1.72 2.55
CA LYS A 81 -10.07 -0.99 3.62
C LYS A 81 -9.54 -1.92 4.71
N ASN A 82 -10.36 -2.86 5.20
CA ASN A 82 -9.94 -3.76 6.27
C ASN A 82 -8.77 -4.67 5.86
N ALA A 83 -8.78 -5.15 4.63
CA ALA A 83 -7.69 -5.99 4.12
C ALA A 83 -6.38 -5.22 4.07
N LEU A 84 -6.42 -3.97 3.60
CA LEU A 84 -5.23 -3.13 3.51
C LEU A 84 -4.72 -2.72 4.89
N GLU A 85 -5.63 -2.42 5.82
CA GLU A 85 -5.27 -2.14 7.21
C GLU A 85 -4.56 -3.34 7.84
N SER A 86 -5.08 -4.55 7.61
CA SER A 86 -4.46 -5.78 8.12
C SER A 86 -3.04 -5.96 7.58
N ALA A 87 -2.82 -5.65 6.30
CA ALA A 87 -1.49 -5.74 5.69
C ALA A 87 -0.52 -4.74 6.33
N VAL A 88 -0.96 -3.51 6.56
CA VAL A 88 -0.15 -2.48 7.22
C VAL A 88 0.18 -2.88 8.66
N ASP A 89 -0.81 -3.39 9.38
CA ASP A 89 -0.64 -3.83 10.77
C ASP A 89 0.36 -4.98 10.86
N ALA A 90 0.30 -5.94 9.93
CA ALA A 90 1.23 -7.05 9.88
C ALA A 90 2.67 -6.59 9.64
N LEU A 91 2.85 -5.56 8.81
CA LEU A 91 4.16 -4.97 8.53
C LEU A 91 4.64 -4.03 9.64
N LYS A 92 3.73 -3.56 10.48
CA LYS A 92 4.03 -2.60 11.56
C LYS A 92 4.68 -1.31 11.08
N ILE A 93 4.26 -0.83 9.90
CA ILE A 93 4.84 0.38 9.29
C ILE A 93 4.07 1.65 9.63
N GLU A 94 2.87 1.55 10.16
CA GLU A 94 2.05 2.72 10.50
C GLU A 94 2.75 3.69 11.43
N ARG A 95 3.56 3.19 12.35
CA ARG A 95 4.31 4.00 13.31
C ARG A 95 5.28 4.98 12.68
N TYR A 96 5.65 4.75 11.43
CA TYR A 96 6.57 5.63 10.70
C TYR A 96 5.86 6.73 9.92
N LEU A 97 4.54 6.75 9.94
CA LEU A 97 3.76 7.76 9.23
C LEU A 97 4.05 9.13 9.82
N LEU A 98 4.37 10.10 8.95
CA LEU A 98 4.60 11.48 9.35
C LEU A 98 3.25 12.20 9.47
N VAL A 99 2.90 12.54 10.70
CA VAL A 99 1.63 13.19 11.05
C VAL A 99 1.93 14.42 11.89
N TYR A 100 1.22 15.52 11.62
CA TYR A 100 1.32 16.72 12.43
C TYR A 100 0.21 16.70 13.49
N GLY A 101 0.59 16.94 14.74
CA GLY A 101 -0.33 16.85 15.85
C GLY A 101 -0.43 15.43 16.42
N LYS A 102 -1.57 15.14 17.05
CA LYS A 102 -1.76 13.83 17.69
C LYS A 102 -2.18 12.78 16.66
N LYS A 103 -1.51 11.64 16.65
CA LYS A 103 -1.83 10.53 15.73
C LYS A 103 -3.26 10.03 15.87
N GLN A 104 -3.83 10.09 17.07
CA GLN A 104 -5.21 9.67 17.30
C GLN A 104 -6.26 10.53 16.61
N ASN A 105 -5.87 11.69 16.11
CA ASN A 105 -6.74 12.56 15.31
C ASN A 105 -6.73 12.19 13.83
N VAL A 106 -5.92 11.22 13.46
CA VAL A 106 -5.81 10.73 12.09
C VAL A 106 -6.90 9.69 11.87
N GLY A 107 -7.73 9.88 10.86
CA GLY A 107 -8.85 9.00 10.59
C GLY A 107 -8.43 7.57 10.22
N GLU A 108 -9.35 6.63 10.37
CA GLU A 108 -9.13 5.20 10.08
C GLU A 108 -8.66 4.96 8.63
N LYS A 109 -9.09 5.79 7.71
CA LYS A 109 -8.71 5.69 6.30
C LYS A 109 -7.21 5.79 6.09
N THR A 110 -6.49 6.42 7.01
CA THR A 110 -5.06 6.71 6.87
C THR A 110 -4.22 5.44 6.77
N THR A 111 -4.57 4.40 7.51
CA THR A 111 -3.81 3.14 7.50
C THR A 111 -3.91 2.43 6.15
N SER A 112 -5.12 2.32 5.61
CA SER A 112 -5.32 1.71 4.29
C SER A 112 -4.67 2.55 3.18
N SER A 113 -4.77 3.88 3.29
CA SER A 113 -4.14 4.81 2.35
C SER A 113 -2.62 4.66 2.34
N LEU A 114 -2.01 4.38 3.47
CA LEU A 114 -0.57 4.15 3.56
C LEU A 114 -0.14 2.96 2.68
N PHE A 115 -0.89 1.86 2.72
CA PHE A 115 -0.58 0.71 1.86
C PHE A 115 -0.61 1.11 0.39
N GLU A 116 -1.66 1.80 -0.03
CA GLU A 116 -1.82 2.24 -1.42
C GLU A 116 -0.72 3.22 -1.83
N SER A 117 -0.35 4.15 -0.95
CA SER A 117 0.71 5.12 -1.28
C SER A 117 2.08 4.45 -1.40
N VAL A 118 2.37 3.44 -0.57
CA VAL A 118 3.60 2.65 -0.69
C VAL A 118 3.63 1.89 -2.02
N VAL A 119 2.51 1.28 -2.42
CA VAL A 119 2.39 0.60 -3.71
C VAL A 119 2.65 1.59 -4.86
N GLY A 120 2.04 2.77 -4.81
CA GLY A 120 2.23 3.81 -5.82
C GLY A 120 3.68 4.27 -5.93
N ALA A 121 4.32 4.51 -4.79
CA ALA A 121 5.73 4.93 -4.75
C ALA A 121 6.64 3.83 -5.31
N MET A 122 6.41 2.60 -4.94
CA MET A 122 7.20 1.47 -5.39
C MET A 122 7.04 1.25 -6.91
N TYR A 123 5.82 1.43 -7.41
CA TYR A 123 5.55 1.36 -8.84
C TYR A 123 6.35 2.42 -9.62
N LEU A 124 6.35 3.66 -9.14
CA LEU A 124 7.09 4.74 -9.81
C LEU A 124 8.60 4.52 -9.77
N ASP A 125 9.11 4.02 -8.66
CA ASP A 125 10.55 3.85 -8.46
C ASP A 125 11.10 2.57 -9.08
N GLY A 126 10.37 1.47 -8.96
CA GLY A 126 10.85 0.14 -9.33
C GLY A 126 10.03 -0.58 -10.39
N GLY A 127 8.91 -0.01 -10.84
CA GLY A 127 8.08 -0.60 -11.86
C GLY A 127 7.04 -1.59 -11.34
N TYR A 128 6.29 -2.15 -12.29
CA TYR A 128 5.17 -3.04 -11.99
C TYR A 128 5.59 -4.30 -11.21
N ASP A 129 6.69 -4.95 -11.62
CA ASP A 129 7.10 -6.20 -10.99
C ASP A 129 7.50 -6.02 -9.53
N SER A 130 8.14 -4.91 -9.19
CA SER A 130 8.49 -4.60 -7.82
C SER A 130 7.24 -4.38 -6.96
N ALA A 131 6.27 -3.61 -7.47
CA ALA A 131 5.01 -3.39 -6.78
C ALA A 131 4.23 -4.70 -6.62
N LYS A 132 4.18 -5.52 -7.66
CA LYS A 132 3.51 -6.83 -7.63
C LYS A 132 4.09 -7.74 -6.57
N LYS A 133 5.41 -7.84 -6.51
CA LYS A 133 6.10 -8.66 -5.50
C LYS A 133 5.70 -8.22 -4.09
N PHE A 134 5.71 -6.93 -3.84
CA PHE A 134 5.32 -6.38 -2.53
C PHE A 134 3.86 -6.71 -2.19
N VAL A 135 2.94 -6.46 -3.11
CA VAL A 135 1.51 -6.70 -2.88
C VAL A 135 1.23 -8.17 -2.60
N LEU A 136 1.78 -9.06 -3.42
CA LEU A 136 1.53 -10.49 -3.26
C LEU A 136 2.13 -11.04 -1.97
N GLN A 137 3.29 -10.56 -1.54
CA GLN A 137 3.87 -10.94 -0.26
C GLN A 137 3.07 -10.41 0.93
N ALA A 138 2.63 -9.15 0.86
CA ALA A 138 1.88 -8.52 1.93
C ALA A 138 0.49 -9.14 2.10
N GLN A 139 -0.08 -9.68 1.02
CA GLN A 139 -1.41 -10.30 1.02
C GLN A 139 -1.35 -11.81 0.91
N GLU A 140 -0.23 -12.41 1.25
CA GLU A 140 -0.03 -13.86 1.12
C GLU A 140 -1.14 -14.66 1.78
N HIS A 141 -1.50 -14.36 3.01
CA HIS A 141 -2.54 -15.08 3.72
C HIS A 141 -3.94 -14.88 3.12
N PRO A 142 -4.39 -13.66 2.82
CA PRO A 142 -5.68 -13.46 2.17
C PRO A 142 -5.78 -14.12 0.81
N LEU A 143 -4.68 -14.15 0.04
CA LEU A 143 -4.67 -14.72 -1.30
C LEU A 143 -4.62 -16.25 -1.29
N GLN A 144 -4.19 -16.86 -0.21
CA GLN A 144 -4.17 -18.30 -0.03
C GLN A 144 -5.46 -18.82 0.60
N CYS A 145 -6.39 -17.94 0.84
CA CYS A 145 -7.63 -18.32 1.50
C CYS A 145 -8.41 -19.32 0.65
N SER A 146 -8.60 -20.50 1.19
CA SER A 146 -9.33 -21.59 0.54
C SER A 146 -10.83 -21.33 0.45
N ASP A 147 -11.30 -20.19 0.85
CA ASP A 147 -12.71 -19.80 0.88
C ASP A 147 -13.19 -19.22 -0.47
N LEU A 148 -12.40 -19.38 -1.49
CA LEU A 148 -12.81 -19.03 -2.86
C LEU A 148 -13.75 -20.03 -3.45
#